data_1df38a6bcf598baa153242fbacfbe901
#
_entry.id   1df38a6bcf598baa153242fbacfbe901
#
_cell.length_a   1.000
_cell.length_b   1.000
_cell.length_c   1.000
_cell.angle_alpha   90.00
_cell.angle_beta   90.00
_cell.angle_gamma   90.00
#
_symmetry.space_group_name_H-M   'P 1'
#
loop_
_entity.id
_entity.type
_entity.pdbx_description
1 polymer ?
#
loop_
_entity_poly.entity_id
_entity_poly.type
_entity_poly.pdbx_seq_one_letter_code
_entity_poly.pdbx_strand_id
1 'polypeptide(L)'
;AGPGDEVITTAYTYTATASVVCHVGAKLILIDTQKDSLEMDYDAMEAAITERTKAIIPVDLAGIPCDYERIFAAVERKRHLYQVNPDNDIQTALGRILVLADTAHAFGARLGDRPLGCVADFSSFSFHAVKNLTTAEGGALTWNEIPGVSSADIYKRLQLLSLHGQSKDALTKVQLGAWD
;
A
#
# COMPACT_ATOMS: atom_id res chain seq x y z
N ALA A 1 2.48 8.54 4.43
CA ALA A 1 2.24 9.67 3.55
C ALA A 1 1.24 10.62 4.19
N GLY A 2 1.34 11.90 3.88
CA GLY A 2 0.48 12.96 4.39
C GLY A 2 0.57 14.22 3.53
N PRO A 3 0.11 15.38 4.03
CA PRO A 3 0.19 16.66 3.30
C PRO A 3 1.63 16.97 2.86
N GLY A 4 1.79 17.30 1.57
CA GLY A 4 3.08 17.56 0.95
C GLY A 4 3.75 16.35 0.31
N ASP A 5 3.36 15.13 0.69
CA ASP A 5 3.84 13.89 0.08
C ASP A 5 3.11 13.57 -1.23
N GLU A 6 3.72 12.74 -2.05
CA GLU A 6 3.13 12.20 -3.28
C GLU A 6 2.99 10.67 -3.18
N VAL A 7 1.87 10.17 -3.73
CA VAL A 7 1.62 8.73 -3.88
C VAL A 7 1.26 8.45 -5.32
N ILE A 8 1.97 7.49 -5.92
CA ILE A 8 1.80 7.10 -7.33
C ILE A 8 0.87 5.89 -7.39
N THR A 9 -0.10 5.89 -8.31
CA THR A 9 -0.90 4.72 -8.66
C THR A 9 -1.31 4.76 -10.14
N THR A 10 -1.95 3.70 -10.62
CA THR A 10 -2.47 3.65 -11.99
C THR A 10 -3.75 4.47 -12.13
N ALA A 11 -3.99 5.03 -13.32
CA ALA A 11 -5.25 5.69 -13.66
C ALA A 11 -6.39 4.68 -13.88
N TYR A 12 -6.07 3.43 -14.21
CA TYR A 12 -7.04 2.37 -14.41
C TYR A 12 -7.18 1.52 -13.12
N THR A 13 -8.00 2.01 -12.22
CA THR A 13 -8.28 1.37 -10.94
C THR A 13 -9.66 1.75 -10.41
N TYR A 14 -10.12 1.06 -9.38
CA TYR A 14 -11.29 1.48 -8.63
C TYR A 14 -10.97 2.73 -7.79
N THR A 15 -11.97 3.57 -7.57
CA THR A 15 -11.80 4.85 -6.87
C THR A 15 -11.21 4.73 -5.47
N ALA A 16 -11.36 3.58 -4.80
CA ALA A 16 -10.81 3.35 -3.46
C ALA A 16 -9.28 3.53 -3.41
N THR A 17 -8.56 3.03 -4.43
CA THR A 17 -7.09 3.16 -4.51
C THR A 17 -6.63 4.62 -4.55
N ALA A 18 -7.37 5.46 -5.28
CA ALA A 18 -7.08 6.90 -5.39
C ALA A 18 -7.58 7.69 -4.17
N SER A 19 -8.77 7.36 -3.66
CA SER A 19 -9.39 8.12 -2.57
C SER A 19 -8.63 8.04 -1.26
N VAL A 20 -8.00 6.90 -0.93
CA VAL A 20 -7.19 6.77 0.29
C VAL A 20 -5.99 7.71 0.30
N VAL A 21 -5.43 8.03 -0.88
CA VAL A 21 -4.35 9.01 -1.02
C VAL A 21 -4.85 10.41 -0.66
N CYS A 22 -6.04 10.76 -1.14
CA CYS A 22 -6.67 12.05 -0.80
C CYS A 22 -7.06 12.12 0.68
N HIS A 23 -7.54 11.02 1.27
CA HIS A 23 -7.93 10.98 2.69
C HIS A 23 -6.77 11.26 3.63
N VAL A 24 -5.54 10.86 3.28
CA VAL A 24 -4.36 11.18 4.08
C VAL A 24 -3.76 12.55 3.73
N GLY A 25 -4.36 13.29 2.81
CA GLY A 25 -3.91 14.62 2.37
C GLY A 25 -2.68 14.62 1.49
N ALA A 26 -2.28 13.47 0.97
CA ALA A 26 -1.18 13.36 0.02
C ALA A 26 -1.64 13.72 -1.40
N LYS A 27 -0.70 14.12 -2.24
CA LYS A 27 -0.95 14.39 -3.65
C LYS A 27 -0.98 13.08 -4.45
N LEU A 28 -2.08 12.84 -5.13
CA LEU A 28 -2.27 11.71 -6.03
C LEU A 28 -1.55 11.97 -7.36
N ILE A 29 -0.71 11.01 -7.76
CA ILE A 29 -0.06 10.98 -9.08
C ILE A 29 -0.60 9.77 -9.83
N LEU A 30 -1.31 10.02 -10.91
CA LEU A 30 -1.89 8.97 -11.76
C LEU A 30 -0.99 8.68 -12.95
N ILE A 31 -0.69 7.40 -13.15
CA ILE A 31 0.09 6.89 -14.28
C ILE A 31 -0.84 6.13 -15.20
N ASP A 32 -0.74 6.34 -16.49
CA ASP A 32 -1.53 5.60 -17.48
C ASP A 32 -1.10 4.13 -17.56
N THR A 33 -1.89 3.32 -18.23
CA THR A 33 -1.54 1.93 -18.50
C THR A 33 -0.56 1.83 -19.66
N GLN A 34 0.14 0.72 -19.74
CA GLN A 34 0.94 0.37 -20.91
C GLN A 34 0.03 0.21 -22.13
N LYS A 35 0.58 0.41 -23.32
CA LYS A 35 -0.14 0.14 -24.55
C LYS A 35 -0.52 -1.35 -24.61
N ASP A 36 -1.78 -1.61 -24.92
CA ASP A 36 -2.36 -2.95 -25.06
C ASP A 36 -2.29 -3.82 -23.78
N SER A 37 -2.16 -3.19 -22.60
CA SER A 37 -2.15 -3.84 -21.30
C SER A 37 -3.01 -3.07 -20.30
N LEU A 38 -3.44 -3.75 -19.21
CA LEU A 38 -4.11 -3.13 -18.07
C LEU A 38 -3.13 -2.74 -16.96
N GLU A 39 -1.87 -3.14 -17.10
CA GLU A 39 -0.84 -2.81 -16.14
C GLU A 39 -0.39 -1.36 -16.26
N MET A 40 0.01 -0.78 -15.15
CA MET A 40 0.60 0.56 -15.10
C MET A 40 1.84 0.65 -16.01
N ASP A 41 2.03 1.79 -16.67
CA ASP A 41 3.27 2.06 -17.39
C ASP A 41 4.41 2.27 -16.39
N TYR A 42 5.30 1.28 -16.29
CA TYR A 42 6.40 1.27 -15.32
C TYR A 42 7.48 2.30 -15.64
N ASP A 43 7.68 2.66 -16.90
CA ASP A 43 8.65 3.69 -17.27
C ASP A 43 8.13 5.08 -16.91
N ALA A 44 6.84 5.34 -17.17
CA ALA A 44 6.17 6.55 -16.74
C ALA A 44 6.08 6.63 -15.20
N MET A 45 5.83 5.51 -14.51
CA MET A 45 5.87 5.42 -13.05
C MET A 45 7.23 5.83 -12.50
N GLU A 46 8.32 5.26 -13.03
CA GLU A 46 9.68 5.60 -12.59
C GLU A 46 10.01 7.06 -12.86
N ALA A 47 9.61 7.59 -14.02
CA ALA A 47 9.83 8.99 -14.37
C ALA A 47 9.07 9.97 -13.46
N ALA A 48 7.93 9.55 -12.91
CA ALA A 48 7.11 10.34 -12.00
C ALA A 48 7.63 10.37 -10.55
N ILE A 49 8.60 9.55 -10.19
CA ILE A 49 9.18 9.52 -8.83
C ILE A 49 9.95 10.82 -8.57
N THR A 50 9.59 11.48 -7.48
CA THR A 50 10.23 12.70 -6.96
C THR A 50 10.71 12.50 -5.52
N GLU A 51 11.36 13.50 -4.96
CA GLU A 51 11.74 13.52 -3.53
C GLU A 51 10.55 13.46 -2.57
N ARG A 52 9.34 13.84 -3.05
CA ARG A 52 8.10 13.79 -2.28
C ARG A 52 7.39 12.44 -2.36
N THR A 53 7.79 11.56 -3.25
CA THR A 53 7.14 10.25 -3.42
C THR A 53 7.41 9.36 -2.21
N LYS A 54 6.33 8.97 -1.51
CA LYS A 54 6.40 8.13 -0.30
C LYS A 54 5.90 6.71 -0.52
N ALA A 55 4.97 6.53 -1.45
CA ALA A 55 4.43 5.22 -1.76
C ALA A 55 4.08 5.08 -3.24
N ILE A 56 4.10 3.85 -3.71
CA ILE A 56 3.54 3.41 -4.99
C ILE A 56 2.48 2.37 -4.68
N ILE A 57 1.29 2.51 -5.30
CA ILE A 57 0.19 1.56 -5.16
C ILE A 57 -0.04 0.90 -6.53
N PRO A 58 0.66 -0.19 -6.86
CA PRO A 58 0.34 -1.01 -8.02
C PRO A 58 -0.98 -1.74 -7.79
N VAL A 59 -1.71 -2.03 -8.86
CA VAL A 59 -3.01 -2.72 -8.81
C VAL A 59 -2.92 -4.03 -9.58
N ASP A 60 -3.10 -5.15 -8.89
CA ASP A 60 -3.12 -6.50 -9.47
C ASP A 60 -4.47 -6.78 -10.11
N LEU A 61 -4.75 -6.05 -11.19
CA LEU A 61 -6.06 -6.01 -11.83
C LEU A 61 -6.42 -7.37 -12.45
N ALA A 62 -7.67 -7.79 -12.26
CA ALA A 62 -8.18 -9.09 -12.70
C ALA A 62 -7.37 -10.29 -12.19
N GLY A 63 -6.60 -10.11 -11.11
CA GLY A 63 -5.74 -11.15 -10.55
C GLY A 63 -4.42 -11.35 -11.29
N ILE A 64 -4.09 -10.46 -12.22
CA ILE A 64 -2.81 -10.47 -12.94
C ILE A 64 -1.79 -9.71 -12.07
N PRO A 65 -0.69 -10.37 -11.62
CA PRO A 65 0.34 -9.70 -10.85
C PRO A 65 1.03 -8.61 -11.66
N CYS A 66 1.20 -7.43 -11.04
CA CYS A 66 2.09 -6.43 -11.59
C CYS A 66 3.54 -6.94 -11.66
N ASP A 67 4.36 -6.31 -12.50
CA ASP A 67 5.80 -6.59 -12.55
C ASP A 67 6.50 -5.95 -11.34
N TYR A 68 6.43 -6.66 -10.20
CA TYR A 68 7.04 -6.21 -8.95
C TYR A 68 8.56 -6.10 -9.04
N GLU A 69 9.20 -6.88 -9.91
CA GLU A 69 10.64 -6.78 -10.12
C GLU A 69 11.00 -5.41 -10.72
N ARG A 70 10.27 -4.97 -11.75
CA ARG A 70 10.45 -3.63 -12.33
C ARG A 70 10.12 -2.54 -11.32
N ILE A 71 9.05 -2.69 -10.54
CA ILE A 71 8.65 -1.69 -9.53
C ILE A 71 9.75 -1.53 -8.48
N PHE A 72 10.22 -2.63 -7.88
CA PHE A 72 11.27 -2.55 -6.86
C PHE A 72 12.61 -2.10 -7.43
N ALA A 73 12.94 -2.48 -8.67
CA ALA A 73 14.13 -1.98 -9.35
C ALA A 73 14.07 -0.45 -9.56
N ALA A 74 12.91 0.09 -9.95
CA ALA A 74 12.70 1.54 -10.08
C ALA A 74 12.82 2.25 -8.71
N VAL A 75 12.19 1.70 -7.66
CA VAL A 75 12.31 2.21 -6.29
C VAL A 75 13.76 2.26 -5.84
N GLU A 76 14.56 1.23 -6.13
CA GLU A 76 15.97 1.20 -5.74
C GLU A 76 16.82 2.19 -6.56
N ARG A 77 16.61 2.29 -7.88
CA ARG A 77 17.30 3.31 -8.71
C ARG A 77 17.04 4.73 -8.23
N LYS A 78 15.82 5.00 -7.75
CA LYS A 78 15.39 6.33 -7.27
C LYS A 78 15.58 6.54 -5.78
N ARG A 79 16.16 5.58 -5.06
CA ARG A 79 16.34 5.63 -3.61
C ARG A 79 17.07 6.88 -3.12
N HIS A 80 17.98 7.40 -3.92
CA HIS A 80 18.73 8.62 -3.61
C HIS A 80 17.86 9.88 -3.52
N LEU A 81 16.65 9.87 -4.10
CA LEU A 81 15.68 10.97 -3.98
C LEU A 81 14.84 10.88 -2.70
N TYR A 82 14.79 9.70 -2.07
CA TYR A 82 13.86 9.46 -0.97
C TYR A 82 14.26 10.24 0.29
N GLN A 83 13.34 11.06 0.78
CA GLN A 83 13.50 11.79 2.02
C GLN A 83 12.69 11.12 3.13
N VAL A 84 13.38 10.61 4.14
CA VAL A 84 12.77 9.95 5.30
C VAL A 84 12.14 10.99 6.22
N ASN A 85 10.91 10.75 6.68
CA ASN A 85 10.40 11.42 7.86
C ASN A 85 10.89 10.68 9.11
N PRO A 86 11.76 11.30 9.93
CA PRO A 86 12.36 10.65 11.10
C PRO A 86 11.33 10.24 12.17
N ASP A 87 10.15 10.88 12.17
CA ASP A 87 9.06 10.56 13.10
C ASP A 87 8.21 9.36 12.63
N ASN A 88 8.59 8.71 11.53
CA ASN A 88 7.90 7.55 10.98
C ASN A 88 8.81 6.33 10.93
N ASP A 89 8.60 5.40 11.86
CA ASP A 89 9.43 4.20 12.03
C ASP A 89 9.49 3.34 10.76
N ILE A 90 8.38 3.20 10.02
CA ILE A 90 8.33 2.42 8.78
C ILE A 90 9.18 3.10 7.70
N GLN A 91 9.08 4.42 7.54
CA GLN A 91 9.91 5.15 6.58
C GLN A 91 11.40 5.04 6.93
N THR A 92 11.72 5.17 8.22
CA THR A 92 13.09 5.04 8.72
C THR A 92 13.64 3.63 8.48
N ALA A 93 12.85 2.60 8.76
CA ALA A 93 13.26 1.21 8.61
C ALA A 93 13.42 0.80 7.13
N LEU A 94 12.53 1.24 6.24
CA LEU A 94 12.61 0.93 4.82
C LEU A 94 13.68 1.76 4.11
N GLY A 95 13.84 3.04 4.45
CA GLY A 95 14.76 3.97 3.80
C GLY A 95 14.53 4.11 2.28
N ARG A 96 13.32 3.84 1.82
CA ARG A 96 12.88 3.89 0.42
C ARG A 96 11.37 4.06 0.29
N ILE A 97 10.91 4.29 -0.92
CA ILE A 97 9.48 4.33 -1.25
C ILE A 97 8.84 2.99 -0.89
N LEU A 98 7.70 3.05 -0.21
CA LEU A 98 6.90 1.89 0.18
C LEU A 98 6.08 1.40 -1.02
N VAL A 99 5.98 0.10 -1.20
CA VAL A 99 5.11 -0.53 -2.21
C VAL A 99 3.91 -1.16 -1.48
N LEU A 100 2.73 -0.60 -1.70
CA LEU A 100 1.46 -1.10 -1.19
C LEU A 100 0.64 -1.67 -2.34
N ALA A 101 0.58 -2.99 -2.47
CA ALA A 101 -0.19 -3.63 -3.52
C ALA A 101 -1.70 -3.53 -3.26
N ASP A 102 -2.45 -3.07 -4.25
CA ASP A 102 -3.89 -3.25 -4.30
C ASP A 102 -4.18 -4.60 -4.96
N THR A 103 -4.36 -5.62 -4.13
CA THR A 103 -4.63 -7.00 -4.52
C THR A 103 -6.12 -7.35 -4.40
N ALA A 104 -7.00 -6.34 -4.53
CA ALA A 104 -8.44 -6.51 -4.36
C ALA A 104 -9.08 -7.53 -5.34
N HIS A 105 -8.44 -7.83 -6.48
CA HIS A 105 -8.85 -8.83 -7.45
C HIS A 105 -7.99 -10.12 -7.41
N ALA A 106 -7.01 -10.20 -6.52
CA ALA A 106 -5.92 -11.16 -6.65
C ALA A 106 -5.80 -12.13 -5.45
N PHE A 107 -6.89 -12.30 -4.67
CA PHE A 107 -6.85 -13.30 -3.60
C PHE A 107 -6.64 -14.71 -4.18
N GLY A 108 -5.58 -15.38 -3.68
CA GLY A 108 -5.17 -16.70 -4.17
C GLY A 108 -4.22 -16.67 -5.37
N ALA A 109 -4.02 -15.51 -6.02
CA ALA A 109 -3.05 -15.38 -7.11
C ALA A 109 -1.59 -15.44 -6.59
N ARG A 110 -0.68 -15.82 -7.49
CA ARG A 110 0.72 -16.05 -7.18
C ARG A 110 1.63 -15.42 -8.24
N LEU A 111 2.78 -14.96 -7.82
CA LEU A 111 3.90 -14.60 -8.68
C LEU A 111 5.00 -15.68 -8.51
N GLY A 112 5.10 -16.59 -9.46
CA GLY A 112 5.86 -17.84 -9.28
C GLY A 112 5.34 -18.62 -8.07
N ASP A 113 6.22 -18.96 -7.13
CA ASP A 113 5.87 -19.71 -5.92
C ASP A 113 5.43 -18.82 -4.74
N ARG A 114 5.40 -17.50 -4.91
CA ARG A 114 5.02 -16.56 -3.85
C ARG A 114 3.55 -16.14 -3.98
N PRO A 115 2.73 -16.24 -2.91
CA PRO A 115 1.41 -15.62 -2.87
C PRO A 115 1.52 -14.09 -3.00
N LEU A 116 0.57 -13.44 -3.69
CA LEU A 116 0.65 -11.98 -3.88
C LEU A 116 0.61 -11.20 -2.56
N GLY A 117 0.00 -11.72 -1.52
CA GLY A 117 0.06 -11.13 -0.18
C GLY A 117 1.45 -11.07 0.47
N CYS A 118 2.48 -11.66 -0.16
CA CYS A 118 3.87 -11.71 0.31
C CYS A 118 4.87 -11.08 -0.67
N VAL A 119 4.40 -10.39 -1.72
CA VAL A 119 5.30 -9.85 -2.77
C VAL A 119 5.67 -8.40 -2.52
N ALA A 120 4.70 -7.55 -2.24
CA ALA A 120 4.88 -6.14 -1.89
C ALA A 120 5.21 -5.96 -0.39
N ASP A 121 5.55 -4.75 0.04
CA ASP A 121 5.74 -4.45 1.46
C ASP A 121 4.44 -4.65 2.24
N PHE A 122 3.34 -4.16 1.68
CA PHE A 122 1.97 -4.39 2.13
C PHE A 122 1.09 -4.82 0.97
N SER A 123 0.05 -5.63 1.24
CA SER A 123 -0.93 -6.03 0.24
C SER A 123 -2.34 -5.96 0.82
N SER A 124 -3.24 -5.27 0.11
CA SER A 124 -4.61 -5.00 0.52
C SER A 124 -5.58 -5.86 -0.31
N PHE A 125 -6.38 -6.69 0.34
CA PHE A 125 -7.39 -7.56 -0.26
C PHE A 125 -8.79 -7.05 0.03
N SER A 126 -9.68 -7.22 -0.94
CA SER A 126 -11.11 -6.96 -0.79
C SER A 126 -11.90 -8.28 -0.82
N PHE A 127 -12.85 -8.42 0.08
CA PHE A 127 -13.81 -9.52 0.13
C PHE A 127 -15.25 -9.02 -0.08
N HIS A 128 -15.37 -7.86 -0.75
CA HIS A 128 -16.66 -7.32 -1.16
C HIS A 128 -17.41 -8.30 -2.07
N ALA A 129 -18.73 -8.17 -2.13
CA ALA A 129 -19.65 -9.10 -2.79
C ALA A 129 -19.27 -9.48 -4.24
N VAL A 130 -18.59 -8.61 -4.99
CA VAL A 130 -18.22 -8.84 -6.40
C VAL A 130 -16.83 -9.44 -6.61
N LYS A 131 -16.10 -9.77 -5.52
CA LYS A 131 -14.74 -10.30 -5.61
C LYS A 131 -14.73 -11.83 -5.77
N ASN A 132 -13.60 -12.37 -6.20
CA ASN A 132 -13.39 -13.82 -6.38
C ASN A 132 -13.52 -14.64 -5.09
N LEU A 133 -13.19 -14.05 -3.94
CA LEU A 133 -13.59 -14.50 -2.61
C LEU A 133 -14.42 -13.39 -1.97
N THR A 134 -15.58 -13.75 -1.44
CA THR A 134 -16.47 -12.77 -0.80
C THR A 134 -16.94 -13.21 0.58
N THR A 135 -17.07 -12.22 1.45
CA THR A 135 -17.76 -12.32 2.76
C THR A 135 -18.91 -11.30 2.83
N ALA A 136 -19.50 -10.93 1.68
CA ALA A 136 -20.41 -9.81 1.43
C ALA A 136 -19.71 -8.46 1.59
N GLU A 137 -19.19 -8.15 2.74
CA GLU A 137 -18.27 -7.04 3.04
C GLU A 137 -17.08 -7.59 3.83
N GLY A 138 -15.91 -7.07 3.56
CA GLY A 138 -14.69 -7.48 4.24
C GLY A 138 -13.43 -7.20 3.45
N GLY A 139 -12.31 -7.43 4.10
CA GLY A 139 -10.99 -7.29 3.51
C GLY A 139 -9.91 -7.80 4.45
N ALA A 140 -8.71 -7.87 3.93
CA ALA A 140 -7.52 -8.20 4.70
C ALA A 140 -6.35 -7.32 4.27
N LEU A 141 -5.44 -7.09 5.19
CA LEU A 141 -4.16 -6.47 4.91
C LEU A 141 -3.06 -7.43 5.38
N THR A 142 -2.09 -7.67 4.51
CA THR A 142 -0.89 -8.43 4.83
C THR A 142 0.34 -7.54 4.67
N TRP A 143 1.43 -7.87 5.34
CA TRP A 143 2.70 -7.19 5.19
C TRP A 143 3.87 -8.15 5.39
N ASN A 144 4.97 -7.82 4.75
CA ASN A 144 6.24 -8.50 4.99
C ASN A 144 6.90 -7.94 6.25
N GLU A 145 7.78 -8.73 6.86
CA GLU A 145 8.56 -8.26 8.00
C GLU A 145 9.40 -7.03 7.61
N ILE A 146 9.31 -5.99 8.44
CA ILE A 146 10.09 -4.75 8.28
C ILE A 146 11.14 -4.74 9.38
N PRO A 147 12.44 -4.83 9.05
CA PRO A 147 13.50 -4.86 10.06
C PRO A 147 13.43 -3.68 11.03
N GLY A 148 13.41 -3.96 12.32
CA GLY A 148 13.34 -2.93 13.38
C GLY A 148 11.93 -2.40 13.67
N VAL A 149 10.88 -2.87 12.98
CA VAL A 149 9.48 -2.51 13.25
C VAL A 149 8.72 -3.74 13.72
N SER A 150 8.07 -3.63 14.87
CA SER A 150 7.30 -4.74 15.44
C SER A 150 6.02 -4.99 14.63
N SER A 151 5.84 -6.21 14.12
CA SER A 151 4.58 -6.62 13.48
C SER A 151 3.38 -6.53 14.43
N ALA A 152 3.58 -6.74 15.73
CA ALA A 152 2.53 -6.59 16.72
C ALA A 152 2.07 -5.12 16.86
N ASP A 153 3.00 -4.18 16.76
CA ASP A 153 2.67 -2.75 16.82
C ASP A 153 1.98 -2.28 15.53
N ILE A 154 2.42 -2.76 14.36
CA ILE A 154 1.70 -2.55 13.09
C ILE A 154 0.26 -3.06 13.21
N TYR A 155 0.09 -4.29 13.67
CA TYR A 155 -1.24 -4.90 13.84
C TYR A 155 -2.13 -4.08 14.78
N LYS A 156 -1.60 -3.71 15.95
CA LYS A 156 -2.33 -2.90 16.94
C LYS A 156 -2.76 -1.55 16.37
N ARG A 157 -1.86 -0.87 15.63
CA ARG A 157 -2.17 0.40 14.98
C ARG A 157 -3.26 0.25 13.91
N LEU A 158 -3.17 -0.79 13.08
CA LEU A 158 -4.18 -1.07 12.06
C LEU A 158 -5.54 -1.41 12.67
N GLN A 159 -5.57 -2.14 13.79
CA GLN A 159 -6.81 -2.39 14.52
C GLN A 159 -7.45 -1.09 15.03
N LEU A 160 -6.67 -0.20 15.65
CA LEU A 160 -7.18 1.08 16.11
C LEU A 160 -7.80 1.90 14.95
N LEU A 161 -7.08 1.96 13.81
CA LEU A 161 -7.57 2.69 12.63
C LEU A 161 -8.83 2.08 12.03
N SER A 162 -8.93 0.75 11.98
CA SER A 162 -10.11 0.04 11.44
C SER A 162 -11.34 0.12 12.35
N LEU A 163 -11.15 0.43 13.62
CA LEU A 163 -12.19 0.51 14.65
C LEU A 163 -12.46 1.95 15.11
N HIS A 164 -12.33 2.92 14.22
CA HIS A 164 -12.59 4.34 14.49
C HIS A 164 -11.73 4.93 15.63
N GLY A 165 -10.54 4.40 15.84
CA GLY A 165 -9.66 4.78 16.93
C GLY A 165 -9.98 4.12 18.28
N GLN A 166 -10.94 3.20 18.31
CA GLN A 166 -11.29 2.48 19.54
C GLN A 166 -10.31 1.34 19.82
N SER A 167 -9.81 1.30 21.07
CA SER A 167 -9.18 0.07 21.57
C SER A 167 -10.27 -0.79 22.22
N LYS A 168 -10.38 -2.06 21.80
CA LYS A 168 -11.25 -3.04 22.50
C LYS A 168 -10.69 -3.50 23.83
N ASP A 169 -9.54 -2.96 24.24
CA ASP A 169 -8.92 -3.29 25.51
C ASP A 169 -9.50 -2.40 26.61
N ALA A 170 -10.52 -2.92 27.30
CA ALA A 170 -11.20 -2.24 28.40
C ALA A 170 -10.28 -1.93 29.60
N LEU A 171 -9.05 -2.49 29.63
CA LEU A 171 -8.14 -2.35 30.76
C LEU A 171 -7.00 -1.36 30.51
N THR A 172 -6.73 -0.98 29.25
CA THR A 172 -5.59 -0.11 28.91
C THR A 172 -6.02 1.08 28.03
N LYS A 173 -6.88 1.95 28.54
CA LYS A 173 -7.41 3.15 27.86
C LYS A 173 -6.50 4.38 28.02
N VAL A 174 -5.20 4.24 27.74
CA VAL A 174 -4.21 5.30 28.00
C VAL A 174 -3.52 5.84 26.74
N GLN A 175 -3.89 5.40 25.53
CA GLN A 175 -3.29 5.94 24.32
C GLN A 175 -4.02 7.20 23.86
N LEU A 176 -3.27 8.31 23.68
CA LEU A 176 -3.75 9.54 23.06
C LEU A 176 -4.34 9.21 21.64
N GLY A 177 -5.60 9.61 21.43
CA GLY A 177 -6.32 9.35 20.16
C GLY A 177 -7.08 8.01 20.11
N ALA A 178 -7.04 7.19 21.16
CA ALA A 178 -7.92 6.04 21.30
C ALA A 178 -9.22 6.45 22.01
N TRP A 179 -10.34 5.96 21.52
CA TRP A 179 -11.69 6.19 22.09
C TRP A 179 -12.24 4.88 22.65
N ASP A 180 -13.16 5.01 23.57
CA ASP A 180 -13.94 3.88 24.12
C ASP A 180 -15.15 3.53 23.24
#